data_2f3347ff702eec0c078dfa0fbe417395
#
_entry.id   2f3347ff702eec0c078dfa0fbe417395
#
_cell.length_a   1.000
_cell.length_b   1.000
_cell.length_c   1.000
_cell.angle_alpha   90.00
_cell.angle_beta   90.00
_cell.angle_gamma   90.00
#
_symmetry.space_group_name_H-M   'P 1'
#
loop_
_entity.id
_entity.type
_entity.pdbx_description
1 polymer ?
#
loop_
_entity_poly.entity_id
_entity_poly.type
_entity_poly.pdbx_seq_one_letter_code
_entity_poly.pdbx_strand_id
1 'polypeptide(L)'
;NGLRQITANLWTLDCPFCAFPVNSFPDGFLFDAVNRLNNKRICKHILSAAQELQFTNHILLIDNDIYRSFYAKEFLKPRISIYYRRDNMTSAFWKKHAPRLEPLLCSKSDLVATNSPQLAEAVKSYNSNCHDIGQGVDLESFRDGASYLLPEDMKKIKRPIIGYMGWITSRRLAADLMYEAAKRLPECSMVLVGGEDDYFKSHKLHSLGNVFFLGEKQQAEIAAYMAHFDVCINPQSVNDITIGNYPRKVDEYLALGKPVVATKTKTMEIFNGYVYNCTGADEYVQSIRAALEKDTTEERKRRMEFAHTHTWENSVSQLYNYINQL
;
A
#
# COMPACT_ATOMS: atom_id res chain seq x y z
N ASN A 1 -28.32 5.20 15.26
CA ASN A 1 -28.17 5.54 13.85
C ASN A 1 -26.80 5.14 13.27
N GLY A 2 -25.94 4.42 14.01
CA GLY A 2 -24.61 3.96 13.56
C GLY A 2 -23.50 5.01 13.59
N LEU A 3 -23.81 6.25 13.98
CA LEU A 3 -22.83 7.32 14.13
C LEU A 3 -22.10 7.18 15.47
N ARG A 4 -20.76 7.14 15.43
CA ARG A 4 -19.91 7.03 16.64
C ARG A 4 -18.77 8.04 16.54
N GLN A 5 -18.54 8.80 17.60
CA GLN A 5 -17.38 9.67 17.73
C GLN A 5 -16.16 8.85 18.15
N ILE A 6 -15.05 9.00 17.43
CA ILE A 6 -13.78 8.32 17.71
C ILE A 6 -12.81 9.28 18.41
N THR A 7 -12.70 10.52 17.89
CA THR A 7 -11.93 11.61 18.52
C THR A 7 -12.76 12.89 18.49
N ALA A 8 -12.23 13.98 19.00
CA ALA A 8 -12.90 15.29 18.97
C ALA A 8 -13.34 15.72 17.55
N ASN A 9 -12.60 15.31 16.51
CA ASN A 9 -12.80 15.72 15.13
C ASN A 9 -13.03 14.54 14.16
N LEU A 10 -13.24 13.32 14.67
CA LEU A 10 -13.42 12.14 13.85
C LEU A 10 -14.63 11.33 14.28
N TRP A 11 -15.49 11.02 13.33
CA TRP A 11 -16.65 10.15 13.50
C TRP A 11 -16.64 9.03 12.47
N THR A 12 -17.18 7.89 12.85
CA THR A 12 -17.50 6.79 11.95
C THR A 12 -19.00 6.64 11.81
N LEU A 13 -19.44 6.23 10.63
CA LEU A 13 -20.85 5.97 10.34
C LEU A 13 -21.01 4.55 9.80
N ASP A 14 -21.62 3.67 10.59
CA ASP A 14 -22.02 2.34 10.16
C ASP A 14 -23.42 2.39 9.57
N CYS A 15 -23.57 2.01 8.30
CA CYS A 15 -24.88 1.91 7.68
C CYS A 15 -25.65 0.70 8.27
N PRO A 16 -26.92 0.87 8.72
CA PRO A 16 -27.70 -0.18 9.39
C PRO A 16 -28.27 -1.20 8.40
N PHE A 17 -27.72 -1.33 7.23
CA PHE A 17 -28.15 -2.25 6.18
C PHE A 17 -26.97 -2.69 5.31
N CYS A 18 -27.11 -3.86 4.68
CA CYS A 18 -26.20 -4.30 3.64
C CYS A 18 -26.64 -3.75 2.28
N ALA A 19 -25.66 -3.24 1.51
CA ALA A 19 -25.91 -2.91 0.10
C ALA A 19 -26.11 -4.18 -0.72
N PHE A 20 -26.96 -4.13 -1.73
CA PHE A 20 -27.12 -5.24 -2.67
C PHE A 20 -25.79 -5.51 -3.40
N PRO A 21 -25.38 -6.79 -3.52
CA PRO A 21 -24.12 -7.14 -4.20
C PRO A 21 -24.27 -6.96 -5.71
N VAL A 22 -23.71 -5.86 -6.24
CA VAL A 22 -23.81 -5.52 -7.68
C VAL A 22 -22.63 -6.03 -8.51
N ASN A 23 -21.53 -6.40 -7.89
CA ASN A 23 -20.30 -6.82 -8.58
C ASN A 23 -20.47 -8.07 -9.47
N SER A 24 -21.46 -8.92 -9.19
CA SER A 24 -21.78 -10.10 -10.00
C SER A 24 -22.74 -9.82 -11.15
N PHE A 25 -23.45 -8.70 -11.14
CA PHE A 25 -24.44 -8.37 -12.18
C PHE A 25 -23.76 -8.15 -13.54
N PRO A 26 -24.43 -8.46 -14.67
CA PRO A 26 -23.97 -8.02 -15.97
C PRO A 26 -24.02 -6.50 -16.06
N ASP A 27 -23.14 -5.90 -16.90
CA ASP A 27 -23.23 -4.49 -17.21
C ASP A 27 -24.57 -4.15 -17.87
N GLY A 28 -25.09 -2.95 -17.56
CA GLY A 28 -26.31 -2.45 -18.18
C GLY A 28 -27.29 -1.84 -17.17
N PHE A 29 -28.49 -1.58 -17.65
CA PHE A 29 -29.52 -0.81 -16.91
C PHE A 29 -29.83 -1.40 -15.52
N LEU A 30 -29.91 -2.74 -15.40
CA LEU A 30 -30.22 -3.36 -14.10
C LEU A 30 -29.11 -3.13 -13.08
N PHE A 31 -27.84 -3.25 -13.49
CA PHE A 31 -26.70 -2.90 -12.65
C PHE A 31 -26.79 -1.45 -12.19
N ASP A 32 -26.97 -0.52 -13.15
CA ASP A 32 -26.99 0.91 -12.86
C ASP A 32 -28.15 1.29 -11.94
N ALA A 33 -29.32 0.73 -12.13
CA ALA A 33 -30.51 0.97 -11.29
C ALA A 33 -30.28 0.51 -9.84
N VAL A 34 -29.78 -0.73 -9.66
CA VAL A 34 -29.52 -1.30 -8.31
C VAL A 34 -28.35 -0.55 -7.65
N ASN A 35 -27.29 -0.26 -8.39
CA ASN A 35 -26.16 0.51 -7.85
C ASN A 35 -26.57 1.93 -7.44
N ARG A 36 -27.42 2.60 -8.24
CA ARG A 36 -27.97 3.91 -7.89
C ARG A 36 -28.84 3.85 -6.61
N LEU A 37 -29.65 2.79 -6.47
CA LEU A 37 -30.45 2.57 -5.26
C LEU A 37 -29.55 2.40 -4.03
N ASN A 38 -28.49 1.57 -4.12
CA ASN A 38 -27.53 1.41 -3.06
C ASN A 38 -26.91 2.74 -2.65
N ASN A 39 -26.39 3.50 -3.62
CA ASN A 39 -25.78 4.82 -3.37
C ASN A 39 -26.77 5.79 -2.73
N LYS A 40 -28.03 5.84 -3.21
CA LYS A 40 -29.08 6.70 -2.64
C LYS A 40 -29.33 6.37 -1.17
N ARG A 41 -29.40 5.08 -0.82
CA ARG A 41 -29.60 4.63 0.56
C ARG A 41 -28.40 5.02 1.44
N ILE A 42 -27.18 4.77 1.00
CA ILE A 42 -25.93 5.10 1.73
C ILE A 42 -25.86 6.62 1.93
N CYS A 43 -26.01 7.40 0.85
CA CYS A 43 -25.92 8.85 0.91
C CYS A 43 -27.01 9.50 1.79
N LYS A 44 -28.22 8.89 1.86
CA LYS A 44 -29.25 9.35 2.82
C LYS A 44 -28.78 9.27 4.27
N HIS A 45 -28.09 8.20 4.65
CA HIS A 45 -27.53 8.08 6.01
C HIS A 45 -26.37 9.03 6.24
N ILE A 46 -25.49 9.22 5.25
CA ILE A 46 -24.40 10.20 5.32
C ILE A 46 -24.96 11.61 5.50
N LEU A 47 -26.00 12.00 4.73
CA LEU A 47 -26.63 13.30 4.88
C LEU A 47 -27.29 13.50 6.26
N SER A 48 -27.94 12.46 6.80
CA SER A 48 -28.51 12.54 8.15
C SER A 48 -27.43 12.75 9.21
N ALA A 49 -26.31 12.04 9.12
CA ALA A 49 -25.18 12.22 10.01
C ALA A 49 -24.51 13.60 9.83
N ALA A 50 -24.34 14.07 8.60
CA ALA A 50 -23.79 15.39 8.31
C ALA A 50 -24.67 16.50 8.91
N GLN A 51 -26.00 16.36 8.84
CA GLN A 51 -26.95 17.31 9.46
C GLN A 51 -26.85 17.29 10.99
N GLU A 52 -26.78 16.11 11.61
CA GLU A 52 -26.61 15.95 13.05
C GLU A 52 -25.30 16.59 13.53
N LEU A 53 -24.21 16.46 12.76
CA LEU A 53 -22.91 17.04 13.04
C LEU A 53 -22.75 18.49 12.55
N GLN A 54 -23.79 19.07 11.96
CA GLN A 54 -23.76 20.41 11.36
C GLN A 54 -22.65 20.60 10.29
N PHE A 55 -22.32 19.54 9.56
CA PHE A 55 -21.37 19.61 8.46
C PHE A 55 -21.98 20.34 7.26
N THR A 56 -21.60 21.58 7.10
CA THR A 56 -21.97 22.42 5.96
C THR A 56 -20.74 22.60 5.05
N ASN A 57 -20.94 22.80 3.76
CA ASN A 57 -19.85 23.12 2.82
C ASN A 57 -18.71 22.04 2.83
N HIS A 58 -19.10 20.78 2.86
CA HIS A 58 -18.17 19.64 2.98
C HIS A 58 -17.43 19.29 1.70
N ILE A 59 -16.28 18.64 1.83
CA ILE A 59 -15.52 18.01 0.77
C ILE A 59 -15.83 16.52 0.80
N LEU A 60 -16.04 15.90 -0.37
CA LEU A 60 -16.20 14.46 -0.52
C LEU A 60 -14.88 13.84 -1.00
N LEU A 61 -14.30 12.94 -0.21
CA LEU A 61 -13.19 12.11 -0.60
C LEU A 61 -13.68 10.67 -0.82
N ILE A 62 -13.56 10.16 -2.04
CA ILE A 62 -13.90 8.78 -2.40
C ILE A 62 -12.60 7.99 -2.47
N ASP A 63 -12.39 7.10 -1.50
CA ASP A 63 -11.20 6.28 -1.40
C ASP A 63 -11.39 4.95 -2.13
N ASN A 64 -10.95 4.90 -3.38
CA ASN A 64 -10.85 3.69 -4.24
C ASN A 64 -12.15 2.87 -4.36
N ASP A 65 -13.35 3.48 -4.23
CA ASP A 65 -14.64 2.77 -4.28
C ASP A 65 -15.49 3.23 -5.48
N ILE A 66 -15.54 2.39 -6.52
CA ILE A 66 -16.31 2.63 -7.74
C ILE A 66 -17.76 2.13 -7.67
N TYR A 67 -18.19 1.44 -6.61
CA TYR A 67 -19.55 0.92 -6.48
C TYR A 67 -20.39 1.77 -5.54
N ARG A 68 -20.05 1.77 -4.24
CA ARG A 68 -20.88 2.36 -3.19
C ARG A 68 -20.84 3.89 -3.18
N SER A 69 -19.82 4.47 -3.82
CA SER A 69 -19.60 5.92 -3.89
C SER A 69 -19.77 6.50 -5.29
N PHE A 70 -20.14 5.67 -6.30
CA PHE A 70 -20.22 6.11 -7.70
C PHE A 70 -21.14 7.31 -7.92
N TYR A 71 -22.29 7.35 -7.25
CA TYR A 71 -23.27 8.45 -7.33
C TYR A 71 -23.21 9.40 -6.12
N ALA A 72 -22.14 9.32 -5.32
CA ALA A 72 -22.06 10.12 -4.08
C ALA A 72 -22.00 11.63 -4.36
N LYS A 73 -21.30 12.08 -5.40
CA LYS A 73 -21.26 13.49 -5.80
C LYS A 73 -22.65 14.05 -6.08
N GLU A 74 -23.47 13.30 -6.82
CA GLU A 74 -24.83 13.72 -7.21
C GLU A 74 -25.80 13.78 -6.03
N PHE A 75 -25.66 12.87 -5.07
CA PHE A 75 -26.57 12.80 -3.92
C PHE A 75 -26.14 13.69 -2.76
N LEU A 76 -24.83 13.81 -2.49
CA LEU A 76 -24.30 14.58 -1.36
C LEU A 76 -24.08 16.05 -1.72
N LYS A 77 -23.90 16.40 -3.00
CA LYS A 77 -23.64 17.76 -3.50
C LYS A 77 -22.52 18.47 -2.73
N PRO A 78 -21.32 17.87 -2.65
CA PRO A 78 -20.21 18.48 -1.95
C PRO A 78 -19.73 19.75 -2.66
N ARG A 79 -19.01 20.62 -1.93
CA ARG A 79 -18.31 21.75 -2.54
C ARG A 79 -17.24 21.29 -3.54
N ILE A 80 -16.50 20.24 -3.17
CA ILE A 80 -15.45 19.61 -3.96
C ILE A 80 -15.60 18.11 -3.82
N SER A 81 -15.48 17.38 -4.92
CA SER A 81 -15.43 15.92 -4.97
C SER A 81 -14.07 15.44 -5.44
N ILE A 82 -13.45 14.56 -4.66
CA ILE A 82 -12.13 14.02 -4.90
C ILE A 82 -12.24 12.50 -5.02
N TYR A 83 -11.70 11.95 -6.11
CA TYR A 83 -11.48 10.50 -6.22
C TYR A 83 -10.02 10.18 -5.90
N TYR A 84 -9.78 9.43 -4.82
CA TYR A 84 -8.45 8.99 -4.43
C TYR A 84 -8.21 7.55 -4.91
N ARG A 85 -7.37 7.41 -5.93
CA ARG A 85 -7.00 6.16 -6.56
C ARG A 85 -5.71 5.62 -5.96
N ARG A 86 -5.79 4.52 -5.18
CA ARG A 86 -4.65 3.93 -4.46
C ARG A 86 -4.14 2.63 -5.05
N ASP A 87 -4.98 1.90 -5.77
CA ASP A 87 -4.70 0.57 -6.29
C ASP A 87 -5.27 0.41 -7.70
N ASN A 88 -4.72 -0.55 -8.44
CA ASN A 88 -5.34 -1.02 -9.67
C ASN A 88 -6.60 -1.84 -9.36
N MET A 89 -7.66 -1.59 -10.10
CA MET A 89 -8.96 -2.26 -9.99
C MET A 89 -8.96 -3.62 -10.70
N THR A 90 -7.95 -4.48 -10.46
CA THR A 90 -7.73 -5.75 -11.17
C THR A 90 -8.24 -6.99 -10.45
N SER A 91 -8.62 -6.87 -9.18
CA SER A 91 -9.18 -8.01 -8.42
C SER A 91 -10.51 -8.47 -9.00
N ALA A 92 -10.89 -9.74 -8.76
CA ALA A 92 -12.14 -10.31 -9.21
C ALA A 92 -13.39 -9.48 -8.81
N PHE A 93 -13.32 -8.78 -7.70
CA PHE A 93 -14.39 -7.91 -7.22
C PHE A 93 -14.57 -6.66 -8.09
N TRP A 94 -13.49 -6.06 -8.59
CA TRP A 94 -13.51 -4.80 -9.36
C TRP A 94 -13.50 -5.02 -10.87
N LYS A 95 -12.74 -6.03 -11.33
CA LYS A 95 -12.34 -6.24 -12.72
C LYS A 95 -13.48 -6.14 -13.73
N LYS A 96 -14.68 -6.58 -13.35
CA LYS A 96 -15.82 -6.65 -14.28
C LYS A 96 -16.33 -5.27 -14.68
N HIS A 97 -16.43 -4.34 -13.74
CA HIS A 97 -17.08 -3.05 -13.95
C HIS A 97 -16.10 -1.86 -13.90
N ALA A 98 -14.88 -2.06 -13.38
CA ALA A 98 -13.89 -0.99 -13.30
C ALA A 98 -13.57 -0.35 -14.65
N PRO A 99 -13.42 -1.08 -15.77
CA PRO A 99 -13.13 -0.48 -17.07
C PRO A 99 -14.19 0.54 -17.53
N ARG A 100 -15.43 0.42 -17.06
CA ARG A 100 -16.51 1.36 -17.36
C ARG A 100 -16.69 2.43 -16.28
N LEU A 101 -16.68 2.02 -15.03
CA LEU A 101 -17.04 2.92 -13.92
C LEU A 101 -15.90 3.84 -13.50
N GLU A 102 -14.66 3.38 -13.50
CA GLU A 102 -13.53 4.19 -13.05
C GLU A 102 -13.30 5.42 -13.95
N PRO A 103 -13.27 5.31 -15.31
CA PRO A 103 -13.22 6.47 -16.18
C PRO A 103 -14.33 7.49 -15.93
N LEU A 104 -15.57 7.01 -15.75
CA LEU A 104 -16.71 7.88 -15.46
C LEU A 104 -16.61 8.55 -14.09
N LEU A 105 -16.10 7.85 -13.08
CA LEU A 105 -15.89 8.42 -11.76
C LEU A 105 -14.78 9.48 -11.79
N CYS A 106 -13.67 9.19 -12.49
CA CYS A 106 -12.59 10.15 -12.70
C CYS A 106 -13.12 11.43 -13.40
N SER A 107 -13.84 11.27 -14.50
CA SER A 107 -14.29 12.41 -15.31
C SER A 107 -15.27 13.34 -14.58
N LYS A 108 -16.07 12.82 -13.67
CA LYS A 108 -17.03 13.63 -12.90
C LYS A 108 -16.48 14.17 -11.58
N SER A 109 -15.31 13.72 -11.12
CA SER A 109 -14.65 14.26 -9.93
C SER A 109 -13.99 15.60 -10.23
N ASP A 110 -13.98 16.52 -9.26
CA ASP A 110 -13.34 17.83 -9.44
C ASP A 110 -11.81 17.70 -9.39
N LEU A 111 -11.32 16.69 -8.66
CA LEU A 111 -9.92 16.34 -8.52
C LEU A 111 -9.78 14.80 -8.48
N VAL A 112 -8.77 14.28 -9.15
CA VAL A 112 -8.31 12.90 -8.96
C VAL A 112 -6.95 12.93 -8.26
N ALA A 113 -6.86 12.33 -7.10
CA ALA A 113 -5.60 12.14 -6.37
C ALA A 113 -5.13 10.70 -6.52
N THR A 114 -3.83 10.48 -6.60
CA THR A 114 -3.23 9.14 -6.64
C THR A 114 -2.05 9.04 -5.68
N ASN A 115 -1.64 7.83 -5.35
CA ASN A 115 -0.49 7.60 -4.47
C ASN A 115 0.77 7.16 -5.24
N SER A 116 0.75 7.26 -6.56
CA SER A 116 1.93 7.04 -7.40
C SER A 116 1.79 7.70 -8.77
N PRO A 117 2.91 8.12 -9.39
CA PRO A 117 2.92 8.71 -10.72
C PRO A 117 2.30 7.79 -11.78
N GLN A 118 2.49 6.47 -11.64
CA GLN A 118 1.97 5.48 -12.57
C GLN A 118 0.45 5.39 -12.54
N LEU A 119 -0.14 5.46 -11.33
CA LEU A 119 -1.60 5.49 -11.19
C LEU A 119 -2.20 6.79 -11.71
N ALA A 120 -1.50 7.92 -11.54
CA ALA A 120 -1.92 9.20 -12.11
C ALA A 120 -1.94 9.15 -13.64
N GLU A 121 -0.87 8.68 -14.26
CA GLU A 121 -0.76 8.58 -15.72
C GLU A 121 -1.88 7.72 -16.33
N ALA A 122 -2.23 6.61 -15.65
CA ALA A 122 -3.26 5.69 -16.11
C ALA A 122 -4.68 6.30 -16.22
N VAL A 123 -4.96 7.38 -15.49
CA VAL A 123 -6.30 8.02 -15.46
C VAL A 123 -6.30 9.49 -15.89
N LYS A 124 -5.14 10.05 -16.20
CA LYS A 124 -4.98 11.45 -16.60
C LYS A 124 -5.78 11.83 -17.84
N SER A 125 -6.02 10.88 -18.75
CA SER A 125 -6.85 11.10 -19.93
C SER A 125 -8.35 11.29 -19.61
N TYR A 126 -8.79 10.82 -18.43
CA TYR A 126 -10.19 10.94 -18.00
C TYR A 126 -10.43 12.20 -17.15
N ASN A 127 -9.39 12.74 -16.52
CA ASN A 127 -9.46 13.97 -15.76
C ASN A 127 -8.11 14.69 -15.81
N SER A 128 -8.05 15.86 -16.43
CA SER A 128 -6.84 16.68 -16.54
C SER A 128 -6.34 17.18 -15.17
N ASN A 129 -7.25 17.31 -14.19
CA ASN A 129 -6.93 17.65 -12.80
C ASN A 129 -6.64 16.38 -11.99
N CYS A 130 -5.64 15.62 -12.45
CA CYS A 130 -5.18 14.39 -11.84
C CYS A 130 -3.73 14.55 -11.37
N HIS A 131 -3.51 14.34 -10.08
CA HIS A 131 -2.22 14.57 -9.45
C HIS A 131 -1.80 13.39 -8.54
N ASP A 132 -0.52 13.07 -8.60
CA ASP A 132 0.12 12.24 -7.60
C ASP A 132 0.38 13.07 -6.34
N ILE A 133 -0.17 12.63 -5.21
CA ILE A 133 0.05 13.25 -3.89
C ILE A 133 1.04 12.44 -3.04
N GLY A 134 1.65 11.41 -3.62
CA GLY A 134 2.51 10.46 -2.91
C GLY A 134 1.74 9.51 -1.98
N GLN A 135 2.45 8.56 -1.43
CA GLN A 135 1.93 7.65 -0.43
C GLN A 135 2.34 8.13 0.96
N GLY A 136 1.36 8.41 1.82
CA GLY A 136 1.62 8.61 3.23
C GLY A 136 1.91 7.29 3.95
N VAL A 137 2.94 7.29 4.77
CA VAL A 137 3.31 6.17 5.65
C VAL A 137 3.36 6.68 7.08
N ASP A 138 2.84 5.88 8.02
CA ASP A 138 3.02 6.12 9.44
C ASP A 138 4.38 5.58 9.87
N LEU A 139 5.32 6.49 10.10
CA LEU A 139 6.69 6.17 10.48
C LEU A 139 6.95 6.30 11.98
N GLU A 140 5.95 6.60 12.79
CA GLU A 140 6.15 6.78 14.24
C GLU A 140 6.73 5.54 14.94
N SER A 141 6.33 4.35 14.48
CA SER A 141 6.82 3.07 14.98
C SER A 141 8.22 2.70 14.46
N PHE A 142 8.79 3.47 13.52
CA PHE A 142 10.06 3.18 12.84
C PHE A 142 11.05 4.33 13.07
N ARG A 143 11.31 4.65 14.34
CA ARG A 143 12.16 5.81 14.71
C ARG A 143 13.62 5.40 14.83
N ASP A 144 14.53 6.30 14.42
CA ASP A 144 15.96 6.18 14.70
C ASP A 144 16.22 6.26 16.20
N GLY A 145 17.24 5.50 16.66
CA GLY A 145 17.64 5.49 18.05
C GLY A 145 16.64 4.79 19.00
N ALA A 146 15.50 4.28 18.51
CA ALA A 146 14.65 3.43 19.31
C ALA A 146 15.38 2.14 19.68
N SER A 147 15.39 1.80 20.96
CA SER A 147 15.96 0.55 21.46
C SER A 147 14.97 -0.59 21.20
N TYR A 148 15.07 -1.21 20.02
CA TYR A 148 14.29 -2.39 19.70
C TYR A 148 14.95 -3.63 20.30
N LEU A 149 14.25 -4.29 21.23
CA LEU A 149 14.72 -5.56 21.77
C LEU A 149 14.74 -6.63 20.68
N LEU A 150 15.80 -7.46 20.68
CA LEU A 150 15.90 -8.59 19.76
C LEU A 150 14.77 -9.59 20.07
N PRO A 151 13.87 -9.89 19.11
CA PRO A 151 12.82 -10.87 19.30
C PRO A 151 13.37 -12.25 19.70
N GLU A 152 12.64 -12.94 20.58
CA GLU A 152 13.13 -14.20 21.18
C GLU A 152 13.40 -15.27 20.11
N ASP A 153 12.54 -15.39 19.12
CA ASP A 153 12.64 -16.35 18.02
C ASP A 153 13.74 -15.99 16.99
N MET A 154 14.31 -14.79 17.08
CA MET A 154 15.48 -14.38 16.27
C MET A 154 16.81 -14.64 16.96
N LYS A 155 16.85 -14.88 18.28
CA LYS A 155 18.11 -14.98 19.04
C LYS A 155 19.07 -16.08 18.57
N LYS A 156 18.55 -17.15 17.97
CA LYS A 156 19.34 -18.29 17.48
C LYS A 156 19.68 -18.18 15.99
N ILE A 157 19.17 -17.16 15.29
CA ILE A 157 19.38 -16.98 13.86
C ILE A 157 20.73 -16.30 13.63
N LYS A 158 21.57 -16.91 12.82
CA LYS A 158 22.91 -16.38 12.51
C LYS A 158 22.80 -15.15 11.60
N ARG A 159 23.65 -14.17 11.84
CA ARG A 159 23.84 -13.01 10.95
C ARG A 159 24.85 -13.32 9.84
N PRO A 160 24.83 -12.65 8.69
CA PRO A 160 23.90 -11.54 8.34
C PRO A 160 22.47 -12.04 8.07
N ILE A 161 21.48 -11.19 8.39
CA ILE A 161 20.05 -11.48 8.20
C ILE A 161 19.50 -10.72 7.01
N ILE A 162 18.99 -11.44 6.01
CA ILE A 162 18.22 -10.95 4.89
C ILE A 162 16.74 -11.05 5.27
N GLY A 163 16.07 -9.92 5.51
CA GLY A 163 14.74 -9.91 6.08
C GLY A 163 13.63 -9.50 5.10
N TYR A 164 12.49 -10.17 5.20
CA TYR A 164 11.23 -9.76 4.59
C TYR A 164 10.14 -9.69 5.65
N MET A 165 9.34 -8.61 5.63
CA MET A 165 8.18 -8.43 6.49
C MET A 165 6.92 -8.25 5.66
N GLY A 166 5.88 -9.05 5.95
CA GLY A 166 4.55 -8.92 5.36
C GLY A 166 3.97 -10.25 4.90
N TRP A 167 2.75 -10.24 4.35
CA TRP A 167 2.08 -11.45 3.88
C TRP A 167 2.89 -12.13 2.77
N ILE A 168 3.22 -13.41 2.99
CA ILE A 168 4.05 -14.22 2.10
C ILE A 168 3.13 -14.96 1.14
N THR A 169 2.89 -14.36 -0.03
CA THR A 169 1.92 -14.87 -1.00
C THR A 169 2.49 -14.92 -2.42
N SER A 170 2.24 -16.00 -3.11
CA SER A 170 2.61 -16.23 -4.51
C SER A 170 2.03 -15.20 -5.48
N ARG A 171 0.94 -14.55 -5.10
CA ARG A 171 0.35 -13.45 -5.87
C ARG A 171 1.22 -12.21 -5.94
N ARG A 172 2.09 -11.99 -4.95
CA ARG A 172 2.89 -10.77 -4.81
C ARG A 172 4.39 -11.01 -4.79
N LEU A 173 4.84 -12.19 -4.39
CA LEU A 173 6.27 -12.49 -4.20
C LEU A 173 6.78 -13.50 -5.21
N ALA A 174 8.00 -13.28 -5.68
CA ALA A 174 8.74 -14.14 -6.59
C ALA A 174 9.47 -15.23 -5.78
N ALA A 175 8.79 -16.31 -5.45
CA ALA A 175 9.29 -17.38 -4.58
C ALA A 175 10.59 -18.02 -5.13
N ASP A 176 10.67 -18.24 -6.44
CA ASP A 176 11.87 -18.80 -7.06
C ASP A 176 13.08 -17.84 -6.99
N LEU A 177 12.86 -16.52 -7.10
CA LEU A 177 13.91 -15.52 -6.87
C LEU A 177 14.45 -15.61 -5.44
N MET A 178 13.54 -15.72 -4.46
CA MET A 178 13.90 -15.86 -3.04
C MET A 178 14.68 -17.16 -2.81
N TYR A 179 14.24 -18.27 -3.42
CA TYR A 179 14.93 -19.55 -3.36
C TYR A 179 16.35 -19.47 -3.92
N GLU A 180 16.52 -18.90 -5.13
CA GLU A 180 17.83 -18.75 -5.74
C GLU A 180 18.75 -17.82 -4.92
N ALA A 181 18.22 -16.73 -4.37
CA ALA A 181 18.97 -15.85 -3.49
C ALA A 181 19.45 -16.58 -2.22
N ALA A 182 18.55 -17.26 -1.52
CA ALA A 182 18.90 -17.99 -0.29
C ALA A 182 19.89 -19.13 -0.54
N LYS A 183 19.71 -19.90 -1.64
CA LYS A 183 20.60 -21.00 -2.02
C LYS A 183 22.02 -20.51 -2.35
N ARG A 184 22.17 -19.33 -2.94
CA ARG A 184 23.45 -18.74 -3.37
C ARG A 184 24.13 -17.90 -2.30
N LEU A 185 23.44 -17.66 -1.18
CA LEU A 185 23.94 -16.94 0.00
C LEU A 185 23.83 -17.81 1.25
N PRO A 186 24.49 -19.00 1.28
CA PRO A 186 24.37 -19.92 2.41
C PRO A 186 25.00 -19.36 3.70
N GLU A 187 25.85 -18.34 3.59
CA GLU A 187 26.44 -17.59 4.69
C GLU A 187 25.44 -16.64 5.39
N CYS A 188 24.32 -16.31 4.72
CA CYS A 188 23.28 -15.44 5.25
C CYS A 188 22.06 -16.25 5.71
N SER A 189 21.34 -15.74 6.69
CA SER A 189 20.02 -16.26 7.08
C SER A 189 18.91 -15.44 6.43
N MET A 190 18.03 -16.07 5.66
CA MET A 190 16.83 -15.42 5.13
C MET A 190 15.69 -15.57 6.14
N VAL A 191 15.20 -14.46 6.66
CA VAL A 191 14.16 -14.41 7.68
C VAL A 191 12.88 -13.81 7.07
N LEU A 192 11.83 -14.60 7.06
CA LEU A 192 10.54 -14.27 6.48
C LEU A 192 9.49 -14.17 7.59
N VAL A 193 8.97 -12.97 7.82
CA VAL A 193 8.02 -12.68 8.88
C VAL A 193 6.67 -12.32 8.28
N GLY A 194 5.66 -13.13 8.56
CA GLY A 194 4.30 -12.99 8.09
C GLY A 194 3.63 -14.33 7.84
N GLY A 195 2.33 -14.31 7.60
CA GLY A 195 1.57 -15.51 7.23
C GLY A 195 1.87 -15.94 5.79
N GLU A 196 1.74 -17.24 5.52
CA GLU A 196 2.01 -17.86 4.23
C GLU A 196 0.72 -18.32 3.56
N ASP A 197 0.65 -18.18 2.21
CA ASP A 197 -0.34 -18.89 1.43
C ASP A 197 0.05 -20.38 1.22
N ASP A 198 -0.89 -21.19 0.71
CA ASP A 198 -0.67 -22.63 0.56
C ASP A 198 0.43 -22.97 -0.47
N TYR A 199 0.69 -22.07 -1.42
CA TYR A 199 1.80 -22.22 -2.35
C TYR A 199 3.13 -22.11 -1.62
N PHE A 200 3.33 -21.06 -0.79
CA PHE A 200 4.56 -20.88 -0.04
C PHE A 200 4.78 -21.98 0.98
N LYS A 201 3.75 -22.44 1.71
CA LYS A 201 3.85 -23.55 2.66
C LYS A 201 4.41 -24.84 2.04
N SER A 202 4.17 -25.06 0.74
CA SER A 202 4.67 -26.23 0.01
C SER A 202 5.92 -25.95 -0.83
N HIS A 203 6.42 -24.70 -0.84
CA HIS A 203 7.52 -24.31 -1.69
C HIS A 203 8.86 -24.84 -1.20
N LYS A 204 9.77 -25.15 -2.15
CA LYS A 204 11.14 -25.64 -1.88
C LYS A 204 12.01 -24.73 -1.00
N LEU A 205 11.61 -23.47 -0.75
CA LEU A 205 12.24 -22.58 0.22
C LEU A 205 12.34 -23.22 1.61
N HIS A 206 11.34 -23.99 2.03
CA HIS A 206 11.35 -24.70 3.34
C HIS A 206 12.41 -25.81 3.43
N SER A 207 12.99 -26.25 2.32
CA SER A 207 14.07 -27.25 2.32
C SER A 207 15.47 -26.67 2.59
N LEU A 208 15.60 -25.33 2.59
CA LEU A 208 16.86 -24.65 2.81
C LEU A 208 17.10 -24.40 4.30
N GLY A 209 18.22 -24.89 4.84
CA GLY A 209 18.56 -24.76 6.26
C GLY A 209 18.89 -23.34 6.75
N ASN A 210 19.03 -22.39 5.82
CA ASN A 210 19.27 -20.98 6.12
C ASN A 210 18.04 -20.09 5.87
N VAL A 211 16.85 -20.67 5.70
CA VAL A 211 15.58 -19.93 5.55
C VAL A 211 14.70 -20.17 6.77
N PHE A 212 14.22 -19.10 7.38
CA PHE A 212 13.43 -19.12 8.62
C PHE A 212 12.09 -18.42 8.40
N PHE A 213 11.01 -19.14 8.59
CA PHE A 213 9.64 -18.60 8.56
C PHE A 213 9.17 -18.39 10.00
N LEU A 214 8.95 -17.14 10.40
CA LEU A 214 8.61 -16.80 11.79
C LEU A 214 7.12 -16.59 12.03
N GLY A 215 6.28 -16.75 10.99
CA GLY A 215 4.84 -16.58 11.08
C GLY A 215 4.38 -15.13 11.30
N GLU A 216 3.09 -14.98 11.54
CA GLU A 216 2.48 -13.67 11.78
C GLU A 216 2.92 -13.07 13.12
N LYS A 217 3.06 -11.74 13.14
CA LYS A 217 3.40 -10.94 14.31
C LYS A 217 2.38 -9.83 14.52
N GLN A 218 2.25 -9.40 15.77
CA GLN A 218 1.41 -8.25 16.09
C GLN A 218 2.03 -6.96 15.54
N GLN A 219 1.20 -5.98 15.19
CA GLN A 219 1.62 -4.71 14.61
C GLN A 219 2.71 -4.00 15.46
N ALA A 220 2.59 -4.06 16.78
CA ALA A 220 3.54 -3.46 17.70
C ALA A 220 4.94 -4.10 17.69
N GLU A 221 5.07 -5.35 17.21
CA GLU A 221 6.33 -6.08 17.17
C GLU A 221 7.09 -5.89 15.85
N ILE A 222 6.41 -5.46 14.78
CA ILE A 222 6.94 -5.40 13.41
C ILE A 222 8.26 -4.63 13.35
N ALA A 223 8.31 -3.46 13.96
CA ALA A 223 9.51 -2.60 13.95
C ALA A 223 10.71 -3.29 14.59
N ALA A 224 10.50 -4.08 15.65
CA ALA A 224 11.57 -4.81 16.32
C ALA A 224 12.20 -5.87 15.40
N TYR A 225 11.39 -6.64 14.66
CA TYR A 225 11.92 -7.61 13.69
C TYR A 225 12.73 -6.91 12.60
N MET A 226 12.15 -5.87 11.98
CA MET A 226 12.79 -5.15 10.87
C MET A 226 14.07 -4.43 11.31
N ALA A 227 14.12 -3.91 12.54
CA ALA A 227 15.31 -3.27 13.10
C ALA A 227 16.51 -4.25 13.21
N HIS A 228 16.25 -5.53 13.30
CA HIS A 228 17.31 -6.55 13.41
C HIS A 228 17.68 -7.22 12.07
N PHE A 229 17.09 -6.83 10.94
CA PHE A 229 17.56 -7.22 9.62
C PHE A 229 18.84 -6.45 9.25
N ASP A 230 19.76 -7.10 8.53
CA ASP A 230 20.97 -6.47 8.00
C ASP A 230 20.68 -5.89 6.60
N VAL A 231 19.94 -6.63 5.79
CA VAL A 231 19.42 -6.19 4.49
C VAL A 231 17.93 -6.54 4.43
N CYS A 232 17.10 -5.60 4.01
CA CYS A 232 15.69 -5.86 3.75
C CYS A 232 15.46 -6.19 2.27
N ILE A 233 14.49 -7.05 1.98
CA ILE A 233 14.17 -7.41 0.61
C ILE A 233 12.71 -7.11 0.25
N ASN A 234 12.48 -6.70 -1.01
CA ASN A 234 11.16 -6.62 -1.61
C ASN A 234 11.13 -7.40 -2.94
N PRO A 235 11.09 -8.75 -2.88
CA PRO A 235 11.16 -9.64 -4.05
C PRO A 235 9.80 -9.74 -4.75
N GLN A 236 9.31 -8.62 -5.26
CA GLN A 236 7.97 -8.51 -5.84
C GLN A 236 7.89 -9.24 -7.19
N SER A 237 6.85 -10.05 -7.39
CA SER A 237 6.46 -10.54 -8.71
C SER A 237 5.89 -9.38 -9.53
N VAL A 238 6.23 -9.31 -10.82
CA VAL A 238 5.69 -8.31 -11.74
C VAL A 238 4.49 -8.90 -12.46
N ASN A 239 3.29 -8.50 -12.07
CA ASN A 239 2.02 -8.95 -12.64
C ASN A 239 0.94 -7.87 -12.49
N ASP A 240 -0.27 -8.13 -13.01
CA ASP A 240 -1.39 -7.17 -13.00
C ASP A 240 -1.81 -6.70 -11.60
N ILE A 241 -1.53 -7.50 -10.55
CA ILE A 241 -1.87 -7.16 -9.16
C ILE A 241 -0.83 -6.23 -8.55
N THR A 242 0.45 -6.41 -8.92
CA THR A 242 1.56 -5.72 -8.27
C THR A 242 2.02 -4.50 -9.04
N ILE A 243 1.73 -4.45 -10.35
CA ILE A 243 2.13 -3.34 -11.20
C ILE A 243 1.43 -2.05 -10.77
N GLY A 244 2.18 -1.00 -10.50
CA GLY A 244 1.64 0.29 -10.03
C GLY A 244 1.37 0.40 -8.53
N ASN A 245 1.40 -0.71 -7.77
CA ASN A 245 1.19 -0.67 -6.34
C ASN A 245 2.40 -0.08 -5.62
N TYR A 246 2.15 0.90 -4.75
CA TYR A 246 3.18 1.52 -3.93
C TYR A 246 3.66 0.55 -2.82
N PRO A 247 4.96 0.27 -2.71
CA PRO A 247 5.48 -0.69 -1.75
C PRO A 247 5.81 -0.03 -0.39
N ARG A 248 4.80 0.32 0.42
CA ARG A 248 4.94 1.01 1.73
C ARG A 248 6.03 0.43 2.64
N LYS A 249 6.22 -0.89 2.64
CA LYS A 249 7.27 -1.54 3.44
C LYS A 249 8.68 -1.06 3.11
N VAL A 250 8.90 -0.56 1.90
CA VAL A 250 10.21 0.00 1.52
C VAL A 250 10.48 1.28 2.32
N ASP A 251 9.48 2.14 2.50
CA ASP A 251 9.63 3.33 3.36
C ASP A 251 9.87 2.93 4.83
N GLU A 252 9.16 1.93 5.33
CA GLU A 252 9.34 1.40 6.69
C GLU A 252 10.78 0.89 6.89
N TYR A 253 11.33 0.16 5.91
CA TYR A 253 12.73 -0.29 5.93
C TYR A 253 13.71 0.90 5.90
N LEU A 254 13.47 1.86 4.99
CA LEU A 254 14.33 3.04 4.85
C LEU A 254 14.26 3.94 6.09
N ALA A 255 13.10 4.05 6.75
CA ALA A 255 12.94 4.79 8.01
C ALA A 255 13.78 4.21 9.16
N LEU A 256 13.98 2.88 9.17
CA LEU A 256 14.93 2.21 10.07
C LEU A 256 16.38 2.26 9.57
N GLY A 257 16.65 3.01 8.50
CA GLY A 257 17.96 3.13 7.90
C GLY A 257 18.46 1.87 7.19
N LYS A 258 17.61 0.87 6.94
CA LYS A 258 18.04 -0.41 6.37
C LYS A 258 18.34 -0.32 4.88
N PRO A 259 19.41 -0.97 4.37
CA PRO A 259 19.60 -1.16 2.95
C PRO A 259 18.51 -2.09 2.41
N VAL A 260 18.00 -1.75 1.23
CA VAL A 260 16.89 -2.48 0.60
C VAL A 260 17.29 -2.98 -0.78
N VAL A 261 17.01 -4.26 -1.04
CA VAL A 261 17.13 -4.87 -2.37
C VAL A 261 15.74 -5.24 -2.86
N ALA A 262 15.35 -4.77 -4.03
CA ALA A 262 14.00 -4.90 -4.54
C ALA A 262 13.95 -5.32 -6.01
N THR A 263 12.87 -5.97 -6.42
CA THR A 263 12.57 -6.19 -7.83
C THR A 263 12.31 -4.85 -8.51
N LYS A 264 12.99 -4.58 -9.62
CA LYS A 264 12.83 -3.37 -10.42
C LYS A 264 11.43 -3.30 -11.00
N THR A 265 10.70 -2.24 -10.70
CA THR A 265 9.40 -1.90 -11.29
C THR A 265 9.36 -0.40 -11.54
N LYS A 266 8.41 0.06 -12.35
CA LYS A 266 8.25 1.50 -12.60
C LYS A 266 7.94 2.26 -11.30
N THR A 267 7.15 1.68 -10.39
CA THR A 267 6.86 2.29 -9.08
C THR A 267 8.10 2.37 -8.20
N MET A 268 9.03 1.41 -8.32
CA MET A 268 10.29 1.44 -7.56
C MET A 268 11.26 2.53 -8.01
N GLU A 269 11.02 3.20 -9.15
CA GLU A 269 11.86 4.30 -9.63
C GLU A 269 11.88 5.50 -8.68
N ILE A 270 10.82 5.71 -7.88
CA ILE A 270 10.78 6.74 -6.83
C ILE A 270 11.86 6.57 -5.76
N PHE A 271 12.33 5.33 -5.56
CA PHE A 271 13.37 4.96 -4.59
C PHE A 271 14.78 4.90 -5.23
N ASN A 272 14.95 5.35 -6.48
CA ASN A 272 16.25 5.34 -7.14
C ASN A 272 17.29 6.12 -6.33
N GLY A 273 18.46 5.51 -6.15
CA GLY A 273 19.54 6.06 -5.34
C GLY A 273 19.46 5.72 -3.84
N TYR A 274 18.35 5.12 -3.37
CA TYR A 274 18.16 4.69 -1.97
C TYR A 274 17.98 3.17 -1.84
N VAL A 275 17.62 2.50 -2.96
CA VAL A 275 17.31 1.07 -3.05
C VAL A 275 18.08 0.45 -4.19
N TYR A 276 18.53 -0.78 -4.02
CA TYR A 276 19.09 -1.59 -5.10
C TYR A 276 17.95 -2.23 -5.91
N ASN A 277 17.68 -1.68 -7.11
CA ASN A 277 16.63 -2.17 -8.02
C ASN A 277 17.20 -3.23 -8.97
N CYS A 278 16.70 -4.48 -8.90
CA CYS A 278 17.25 -5.65 -9.58
C CYS A 278 16.24 -6.28 -10.56
N THR A 279 16.72 -6.80 -11.68
CA THR A 279 15.89 -7.44 -12.71
C THR A 279 15.93 -8.97 -12.69
N GLY A 280 16.80 -9.58 -11.91
CA GLY A 280 16.93 -11.04 -11.85
C GLY A 280 17.76 -11.52 -10.68
N ALA A 281 17.89 -12.84 -10.54
CA ALA A 281 18.56 -13.47 -9.40
C ALA A 281 20.04 -13.09 -9.27
N ASP A 282 20.74 -12.92 -10.39
CA ASP A 282 22.16 -12.54 -10.38
C ASP A 282 22.37 -11.16 -9.79
N GLU A 283 21.65 -10.17 -10.29
CA GLU A 283 21.69 -8.80 -9.75
C GLU A 283 21.21 -8.77 -8.30
N TYR A 284 20.20 -9.59 -7.95
CA TYR A 284 19.65 -9.65 -6.59
C TYR A 284 20.70 -10.11 -5.59
N VAL A 285 21.41 -11.21 -5.89
CA VAL A 285 22.49 -11.74 -5.05
C VAL A 285 23.66 -10.78 -4.94
N GLN A 286 24.08 -10.18 -6.06
CA GLN A 286 25.16 -9.18 -6.07
C GLN A 286 24.79 -7.94 -5.25
N SER A 287 23.56 -7.48 -5.37
CA SER A 287 23.05 -6.32 -4.62
C SER A 287 22.94 -6.58 -3.12
N ILE A 288 22.55 -7.80 -2.70
CA ILE A 288 22.54 -8.17 -1.28
C ILE A 288 23.98 -8.13 -0.72
N ARG A 289 24.96 -8.69 -1.42
CA ARG A 289 26.37 -8.64 -1.01
C ARG A 289 26.88 -7.20 -0.93
N ALA A 290 26.60 -6.40 -1.95
CA ALA A 290 26.98 -4.99 -1.98
C ALA A 290 26.31 -4.19 -0.83
N ALA A 291 25.04 -4.48 -0.53
CA ALA A 291 24.31 -3.86 0.57
C ALA A 291 24.91 -4.18 1.94
N LEU A 292 25.40 -5.44 2.12
CA LEU A 292 26.07 -5.85 3.37
C LEU A 292 27.47 -5.23 3.51
N GLU A 293 28.20 -5.04 2.42
CA GLU A 293 29.57 -4.56 2.43
C GLU A 293 29.69 -3.04 2.49
N LYS A 294 28.73 -2.32 1.90
CA LYS A 294 28.83 -0.86 1.65
C LYS A 294 27.93 -0.01 2.53
N ASP A 295 27.24 -0.62 3.48
CA ASP A 295 26.36 0.14 4.37
C ASP A 295 27.17 0.99 5.36
N THR A 296 26.99 2.30 5.28
CA THR A 296 27.65 3.28 6.16
C THR A 296 26.62 4.06 6.99
N THR A 297 27.09 4.72 8.04
CA THR A 297 26.24 5.60 8.86
C THR A 297 25.64 6.72 8.03
N GLU A 298 26.37 7.28 7.07
CA GLU A 298 25.92 8.33 6.17
C GLU A 298 24.79 7.82 5.25
N GLU A 299 24.96 6.65 4.65
CA GLU A 299 23.93 6.05 3.81
C GLU A 299 22.67 5.68 4.61
N ARG A 300 22.86 5.21 5.85
CA ARG A 300 21.76 4.97 6.77
C ARG A 300 20.95 6.25 7.02
N LYS A 301 21.62 7.34 7.39
CA LYS A 301 20.99 8.64 7.65
C LYS A 301 20.27 9.16 6.40
N ARG A 302 20.90 9.07 5.24
CA ARG A 302 20.33 9.50 3.96
C ARG A 302 19.03 8.74 3.62
N ARG A 303 18.97 7.41 3.87
CA ARG A 303 17.75 6.60 3.69
C ARG A 303 16.64 7.05 4.63
N MET A 304 16.96 7.32 5.88
CA MET A 304 15.99 7.77 6.88
C MET A 304 15.41 9.13 6.53
N GLU A 305 16.25 10.10 6.17
CA GLU A 305 15.81 11.43 5.73
C GLU A 305 14.88 11.34 4.52
N PHE A 306 15.19 10.47 3.57
CA PHE A 306 14.32 10.24 2.41
C PHE A 306 12.98 9.64 2.81
N ALA A 307 12.93 8.61 3.66
CA ALA A 307 11.68 8.02 4.12
C ALA A 307 10.77 9.04 4.81
N HIS A 308 11.34 9.96 5.59
CA HIS A 308 10.60 11.03 6.26
C HIS A 308 9.99 12.07 5.31
N THR A 309 10.29 12.04 4.02
CA THR A 309 9.56 12.83 3.02
C THR A 309 8.24 12.18 2.58
N HIS A 310 8.03 10.91 2.89
CA HIS A 310 6.85 10.11 2.49
C HIS A 310 5.87 9.93 3.65
N THR A 311 5.49 11.02 4.31
CA THR A 311 4.53 10.98 5.44
C THR A 311 3.11 11.36 5.02
N TRP A 312 2.14 10.99 5.85
CA TRP A 312 0.75 11.39 5.64
C TRP A 312 0.58 12.91 5.66
N GLU A 313 1.34 13.61 6.50
CA GLU A 313 1.34 15.08 6.56
C GLU A 313 1.72 15.69 5.22
N ASN A 314 2.76 15.16 4.57
CA ASN A 314 3.18 15.62 3.25
C ASN A 314 2.13 15.31 2.16
N SER A 315 1.58 14.09 2.14
CA SER A 315 0.55 13.72 1.18
C SER A 315 -0.72 14.55 1.34
N VAL A 316 -1.16 14.77 2.58
CA VAL A 316 -2.34 15.62 2.87
C VAL A 316 -2.06 17.08 2.53
N SER A 317 -0.87 17.59 2.82
CA SER A 317 -0.49 18.97 2.46
C SER A 317 -0.51 19.18 0.94
N GLN A 318 0.00 18.22 0.17
CA GLN A 318 -0.09 18.26 -1.29
C GLN A 318 -1.54 18.22 -1.77
N LEU A 319 -2.38 17.36 -1.19
CA LEU A 319 -3.79 17.30 -1.52
C LEU A 319 -4.48 18.67 -1.31
N TYR A 320 -4.23 19.32 -0.17
CA TYR A 320 -4.77 20.64 0.12
C TYR A 320 -4.25 21.72 -0.85
N ASN A 321 -2.98 21.63 -1.27
CA ASN A 321 -2.45 22.56 -2.28
C ASN A 321 -3.25 22.48 -3.59
N TYR A 322 -3.61 21.27 -4.04
CA TYR A 322 -4.44 21.10 -5.24
C TYR A 322 -5.91 21.51 -5.01
N ILE A 323 -6.46 21.25 -3.83
CA ILE A 323 -7.81 21.72 -3.47
C ILE A 323 -7.91 23.24 -3.52
N ASN A 324 -6.89 23.96 -3.08
CA ASN A 324 -6.86 25.41 -3.04
C ASN A 324 -6.68 26.06 -4.43
N GLN A 325 -6.41 25.28 -5.46
CA GLN A 325 -6.31 25.73 -6.85
C GLN A 325 -7.64 25.57 -7.62
N LEU A 326 -8.66 24.94 -7.02
CA LEU A 326 -10.01 24.77 -7.55
C LEU A 326 -10.90 25.98 -7.24
#